data_4b7450f33c4c34f7cff33f4398b59572
#
_entry.id   4b7450f33c4c34f7cff33f4398b59572
#
_cell.length_a   1.000
_cell.length_b   1.000
_cell.length_c   1.000
_cell.angle_alpha   90.00
_cell.angle_beta   90.00
_cell.angle_gamma   90.00
#
_symmetry.space_group_name_H-M   'P 1'
#
loop_
_entity.id
_entity.type
_entity.pdbx_description
1 polymer ?
#
loop_
_entity_poly.entity_id
_entity_poly.type
_entity_poly.pdbx_seq_one_letter_code
_entity_poly.pdbx_strand_id
1 'polypeptide(L)'
;TGADYGELTPGANTAGAWLAGAVPGRTANGEATDGLDAAAMLATPRQGYILMNAEPEHDFFDGETATRALAAAEAVVALSAYDSPALREHADVLLPIATLGETAGTLVNAEGRWQAFAGVGYPQGDARPAWRLLRVLGNVLDLEGFNYQAPDEIHHELQRLSEGTGVARPSAPIAAQTPAPSELTRIGYPAMFGVDPLTRHAASLQQTDHAAPARAVMNPVDAGRLGVSEDDAVHVRQSGAARRLPVAVSDAVPAGSVWIPAGVEGSAGLGALMGAIEVVADGAEA
;
A
#
# COMPACT_ATOMS: atom_id res chain seq x y z
N THR A 1 -19.39 8.76 -27.28
CA THR A 1 -19.20 10.23 -27.17
C THR A 1 -17.86 10.68 -27.79
N GLY A 2 -16.91 9.80 -28.11
CA GLY A 2 -15.59 10.17 -28.64
C GLY A 2 -14.68 10.87 -27.59
N ALA A 3 -15.00 10.80 -26.31
CA ALA A 3 -14.16 11.33 -25.25
C ALA A 3 -13.04 10.33 -24.90
N ASP A 4 -11.84 10.85 -24.73
CA ASP A 4 -10.74 10.08 -24.17
C ASP A 4 -10.90 9.93 -22.65
N TYR A 5 -10.67 8.73 -22.15
CA TYR A 5 -10.65 8.43 -20.73
C TYR A 5 -9.21 8.32 -20.25
N GLY A 6 -8.90 8.97 -19.14
CA GLY A 6 -7.62 8.87 -18.47
C GLY A 6 -7.83 8.66 -16.97
N GLU A 7 -7.04 7.82 -16.36
CA GLU A 7 -7.04 7.55 -14.93
C GLU A 7 -5.78 8.09 -14.29
N LEU A 8 -5.93 8.86 -13.21
CA LEU A 8 -4.82 9.23 -12.34
C LEU A 8 -4.62 8.12 -11.33
N THR A 9 -3.53 7.40 -11.47
CA THR A 9 -3.17 6.33 -10.54
C THR A 9 -2.62 6.88 -9.23
N PRO A 10 -2.85 6.22 -8.09
CA PRO A 10 -2.19 6.58 -6.84
C PRO A 10 -0.68 6.37 -6.95
N GLY A 11 0.09 7.28 -6.35
CA GLY A 11 1.55 7.22 -6.34
C GLY A 11 2.23 7.93 -7.52
N ALA A 12 3.36 8.56 -7.21
CA ALA A 12 4.10 9.41 -8.15
C ALA A 12 4.82 8.66 -9.28
N ASN A 13 4.97 7.33 -9.17
CA ASN A 13 5.75 6.52 -10.11
C ASN A 13 5.04 5.26 -10.60
N THR A 14 3.74 5.21 -10.58
CA THR A 14 2.99 4.03 -11.08
C THR A 14 3.28 3.78 -12.56
N ALA A 15 3.38 4.83 -13.39
CA ALA A 15 3.79 4.71 -14.78
C ALA A 15 5.22 4.14 -14.92
N GLY A 16 6.14 4.57 -14.05
CA GLY A 16 7.51 4.05 -14.02
C GLY A 16 7.59 2.59 -13.63
N ALA A 17 6.84 2.18 -12.60
CA ALA A 17 6.76 0.77 -12.20
C ALA A 17 6.22 -0.12 -13.33
N TRP A 18 5.20 0.37 -14.06
CA TRP A 18 4.65 -0.32 -15.21
C TRP A 18 5.68 -0.45 -16.35
N LEU A 19 6.37 0.64 -16.70
CA LEU A 19 7.39 0.62 -17.76
C LEU A 19 8.60 -0.24 -17.39
N ALA A 20 8.98 -0.24 -16.12
CA ALA A 20 10.09 -1.07 -15.62
C ALA A 20 9.73 -2.57 -15.50
N GLY A 21 8.47 -2.95 -15.74
CA GLY A 21 8.04 -4.32 -15.49
C GLY A 21 8.06 -4.71 -14.00
N ALA A 22 8.07 -3.71 -13.10
CA ALA A 22 7.99 -3.93 -11.65
C ALA A 22 6.52 -4.10 -11.21
N VAL A 23 5.76 -4.83 -12.00
CA VAL A 23 4.36 -5.19 -11.80
C VAL A 23 4.15 -6.64 -12.22
N PRO A 24 3.18 -7.36 -11.62
CA PRO A 24 2.86 -8.70 -12.10
C PRO A 24 2.34 -8.66 -13.53
N GLY A 25 2.63 -9.69 -14.28
CA GLY A 25 2.08 -9.89 -15.60
C GLY A 25 2.83 -9.27 -16.77
N ARG A 26 3.93 -8.52 -16.54
CA ARG A 26 4.78 -8.03 -17.65
C ARG A 26 6.23 -7.81 -17.26
N THR A 27 7.10 -7.87 -18.25
CA THR A 27 8.52 -7.48 -18.16
C THR A 27 8.74 -6.02 -18.61
N ALA A 28 9.95 -5.50 -18.45
CA ALA A 28 10.31 -4.15 -18.89
C ALA A 28 10.20 -3.94 -20.40
N ASN A 29 10.39 -4.98 -21.21
CA ASN A 29 10.21 -4.93 -22.67
C ASN A 29 8.74 -5.17 -23.10
N GLY A 30 7.81 -5.26 -22.16
CA GLY A 30 6.38 -5.37 -22.43
C GLY A 30 5.85 -6.78 -22.67
N GLU A 31 6.68 -7.81 -22.56
CA GLU A 31 6.25 -9.20 -22.69
C GLU A 31 5.39 -9.62 -21.51
N ALA A 32 4.36 -10.43 -21.78
CA ALA A 32 3.49 -10.98 -20.75
C ALA A 32 4.23 -12.01 -19.90
N THR A 33 3.95 -12.01 -18.58
CA THR A 33 4.46 -13.00 -17.62
C THR A 33 3.32 -13.54 -16.77
N ASP A 34 3.51 -14.73 -16.18
CA ASP A 34 2.57 -15.36 -15.25
C ASP A 34 2.85 -14.93 -13.79
N GLY A 35 3.34 -13.70 -13.58
CA GLY A 35 3.62 -13.15 -12.25
C GLY A 35 2.34 -13.02 -11.42
N LEU A 36 2.43 -13.35 -10.14
CA LEU A 36 1.33 -13.20 -9.18
C LEU A 36 1.31 -11.78 -8.62
N ASP A 37 0.13 -11.22 -8.48
CA ASP A 37 -0.05 -10.00 -7.69
C ASP A 37 0.03 -10.25 -6.18
N ALA A 38 0.09 -9.17 -5.40
CA ALA A 38 0.22 -9.28 -3.94
C ALA A 38 -0.96 -10.06 -3.32
N ALA A 39 -2.18 -9.84 -3.80
CA ALA A 39 -3.36 -10.53 -3.28
C ALA A 39 -3.27 -12.05 -3.50
N ALA A 40 -2.86 -12.49 -4.70
CA ALA A 40 -2.68 -13.91 -5.03
C ALA A 40 -1.52 -14.53 -4.24
N MET A 41 -0.39 -13.81 -4.07
CA MET A 41 0.74 -14.30 -3.27
C MET A 41 0.38 -14.48 -1.80
N LEU A 42 -0.45 -13.60 -1.23
CA LEU A 42 -0.89 -13.67 0.17
C LEU A 42 -2.01 -14.67 0.38
N ALA A 43 -2.94 -14.82 -0.57
CA ALA A 43 -4.02 -15.80 -0.51
C ALA A 43 -3.49 -17.24 -0.58
N THR A 44 -2.38 -17.46 -1.29
CA THR A 44 -1.67 -18.74 -1.35
C THR A 44 -0.24 -18.53 -0.86
N PRO A 45 0.04 -18.65 0.45
CA PRO A 45 1.32 -18.31 1.04
C PRO A 45 2.50 -18.96 0.31
N ARG A 46 3.57 -18.18 0.17
CA ARG A 46 4.82 -18.57 -0.48
C ARG A 46 5.80 -19.08 0.58
N GLN A 47 6.83 -19.82 0.16
CA GLN A 47 7.90 -20.24 1.03
C GLN A 47 8.77 -19.06 1.50
N GLY A 48 8.94 -18.04 0.64
CA GLY A 48 9.69 -16.85 1.00
C GLY A 48 9.09 -15.57 0.42
N TYR A 49 9.33 -14.47 1.13
CA TYR A 49 8.93 -13.12 0.71
C TYR A 49 10.11 -12.17 0.78
N ILE A 50 10.19 -11.29 -0.20
CA ILE A 50 11.01 -10.09 -0.15
C ILE A 50 10.08 -8.89 -0.13
N LEU A 51 10.07 -8.17 0.98
CA LEU A 51 9.32 -6.93 1.14
C LEU A 51 10.23 -5.75 0.86
N MET A 52 9.78 -4.77 0.08
CA MET A 52 10.55 -3.57 -0.19
C MET A 52 9.73 -2.33 0.16
N ASN A 53 10.15 -1.64 1.22
CA ASN A 53 9.55 -0.42 1.75
C ASN A 53 8.03 -0.52 1.95
N ALA A 54 7.58 -1.66 2.47
CA ALA A 54 6.18 -1.94 2.78
C ALA A 54 6.04 -2.30 4.26
N GLU A 55 5.08 -1.69 4.92
CA GLU A 55 4.66 -2.00 6.28
C GLU A 55 3.39 -2.86 6.19
N PRO A 56 3.47 -4.17 6.51
CA PRO A 56 2.37 -5.11 6.24
C PRO A 56 1.04 -4.71 6.86
N GLU A 57 1.07 -4.12 8.02
CA GLU A 57 -0.09 -3.66 8.76
C GLU A 57 -0.80 -2.45 8.13
N HIS A 58 -0.10 -1.70 7.25
CA HIS A 58 -0.59 -0.45 6.67
C HIS A 58 -0.75 -0.48 5.15
N ASP A 59 0.18 -1.12 4.44
CA ASP A 59 0.31 -0.99 2.98
C ASP A 59 -0.41 -2.09 2.20
N PHE A 60 -0.84 -3.16 2.88
CA PHE A 60 -1.60 -4.22 2.23
C PHE A 60 -3.10 -3.97 2.34
N PHE A 61 -3.80 -4.33 1.27
CA PHE A 61 -5.27 -4.25 1.21
C PHE A 61 -5.97 -5.04 2.32
N ASP A 62 -5.42 -6.21 2.65
CA ASP A 62 -5.82 -7.07 3.76
C ASP A 62 -4.58 -7.38 4.61
N GLY A 63 -4.35 -6.54 5.63
CA GLY A 63 -3.20 -6.66 6.51
C GLY A 63 -3.22 -7.93 7.36
N GLU A 64 -4.39 -8.44 7.72
CA GLU A 64 -4.51 -9.71 8.46
C GLU A 64 -4.07 -10.90 7.61
N THR A 65 -4.52 -10.95 6.35
CA THR A 65 -4.06 -11.99 5.42
C THR A 65 -2.57 -11.85 5.12
N ALA A 66 -2.05 -10.62 5.02
CA ALA A 66 -0.61 -10.39 4.86
C ALA A 66 0.19 -10.93 6.05
N THR A 67 -0.18 -10.56 7.26
CA THR A 67 0.49 -11.00 8.50
C THR A 67 0.49 -12.53 8.62
N ARG A 68 -0.64 -13.19 8.36
CA ARG A 68 -0.72 -14.66 8.37
C ARG A 68 0.17 -15.31 7.31
N ALA A 69 0.23 -14.75 6.11
CA ALA A 69 1.07 -15.27 5.05
C ALA A 69 2.56 -15.14 5.38
N LEU A 70 2.97 -14.03 5.98
CA LEU A 70 4.35 -13.81 6.44
C LEU A 70 4.71 -14.75 7.60
N ALA A 71 3.81 -14.93 8.57
CA ALA A 71 4.02 -15.86 9.69
C ALA A 71 4.14 -17.33 9.25
N ALA A 72 3.56 -17.69 8.12
CA ALA A 72 3.63 -19.06 7.56
C ALA A 72 4.82 -19.28 6.62
N ALA A 73 5.58 -18.25 6.29
CA ALA A 73 6.71 -18.34 5.38
C ALA A 73 7.94 -18.99 6.05
N GLU A 74 8.78 -19.63 5.25
CA GLU A 74 10.06 -20.18 5.70
C GLU A 74 11.16 -19.10 5.79
N ALA A 75 11.03 -18.03 5.01
CA ALA A 75 11.95 -16.89 5.01
C ALA A 75 11.27 -15.58 4.61
N VAL A 76 11.50 -14.53 5.39
CA VAL A 76 11.04 -13.18 5.10
C VAL A 76 12.22 -12.21 5.19
N VAL A 77 12.54 -11.58 4.06
CA VAL A 77 13.56 -10.52 3.98
C VAL A 77 12.86 -9.20 3.73
N ALA A 78 13.07 -8.23 4.61
CA ALA A 78 12.52 -6.89 4.45
C ALA A 78 13.63 -5.86 4.19
N LEU A 79 13.46 -5.08 3.14
CA LEU A 79 14.26 -3.90 2.83
C LEU A 79 13.40 -2.68 3.16
N SER A 80 13.67 -2.00 4.25
CA SER A 80 12.82 -0.90 4.71
C SER A 80 13.62 0.30 5.22
N ALA A 81 13.12 1.49 4.93
CA ALA A 81 13.65 2.73 5.49
C ALA A 81 13.19 2.95 6.93
N TYR A 82 12.10 2.32 7.30
CA TYR A 82 11.50 2.42 8.63
C TYR A 82 11.24 1.02 9.19
N ASP A 83 11.29 0.95 10.46
CA ASP A 83 11.06 -0.23 11.26
C ASP A 83 9.62 -0.20 11.78
N SER A 84 8.86 -1.24 11.50
CA SER A 84 7.48 -1.37 11.96
C SER A 84 7.31 -2.60 12.88
N PRO A 85 6.28 -2.62 13.74
CA PRO A 85 5.99 -3.77 14.58
C PRO A 85 5.85 -5.07 13.80
N ALA A 86 5.11 -5.07 12.69
CA ALA A 86 4.93 -6.28 11.88
C ALA A 86 6.22 -6.73 11.19
N LEU A 87 7.07 -5.81 10.74
CA LEU A 87 8.38 -6.19 10.19
C LEU A 87 9.29 -6.80 11.25
N ARG A 88 9.29 -6.28 12.48
CA ARG A 88 10.06 -6.86 13.59
C ARG A 88 9.58 -8.25 13.98
N GLU A 89 8.29 -8.49 13.90
CA GLU A 89 7.68 -9.77 14.26
C GLU A 89 7.94 -10.86 13.23
N HIS A 90 7.89 -10.51 11.95
CA HIS A 90 7.82 -11.51 10.87
C HIS A 90 9.05 -11.56 9.96
N ALA A 91 9.92 -10.53 9.94
CA ALA A 91 11.11 -10.57 9.10
C ALA A 91 12.26 -11.32 9.79
N ASP A 92 12.80 -12.33 9.11
CA ASP A 92 14.04 -13.00 9.54
C ASP A 92 15.26 -12.11 9.33
N VAL A 93 15.20 -11.26 8.29
CA VAL A 93 16.26 -10.29 7.99
C VAL A 93 15.62 -8.95 7.66
N LEU A 94 16.00 -7.92 8.40
CA LEU A 94 15.60 -6.53 8.15
C LEU A 94 16.82 -5.71 7.73
N LEU A 95 16.85 -5.31 6.45
CA LEU A 95 17.93 -4.53 5.87
C LEU A 95 17.53 -3.06 5.74
N PRO A 96 18.28 -2.12 6.32
CA PRO A 96 17.96 -0.71 6.24
C PRO A 96 18.23 -0.15 4.84
N ILE A 97 17.23 0.49 4.24
CA ILE A 97 17.38 1.21 2.98
C ILE A 97 17.30 2.73 3.16
N ALA A 98 17.90 3.44 2.23
CA ALA A 98 17.84 4.89 2.18
C ALA A 98 16.43 5.38 1.84
N THR A 99 16.02 6.50 2.45
CA THR A 99 14.78 7.21 2.07
C THR A 99 14.90 7.84 0.68
N LEU A 100 13.77 8.31 0.12
CA LEU A 100 13.75 8.94 -1.20
C LEU A 100 14.71 10.14 -1.31
N GLY A 101 14.86 10.93 -0.25
CA GLY A 101 15.77 12.08 -0.22
C GLY A 101 17.26 11.71 -0.12
N GLU A 102 17.58 10.46 0.18
CA GLU A 102 18.95 9.95 0.41
C GLU A 102 19.46 9.06 -0.72
N THR A 103 18.67 8.89 -1.77
CA THR A 103 19.00 8.07 -2.95
C THR A 103 18.82 8.85 -4.23
N ALA A 104 19.54 8.44 -5.28
CA ALA A 104 19.21 8.86 -6.64
C ALA A 104 18.20 7.89 -7.24
N GLY A 105 17.41 8.37 -8.18
CA GLY A 105 16.39 7.56 -8.84
C GLY A 105 15.78 8.27 -10.04
N THR A 106 14.74 7.64 -10.60
CA THR A 106 13.94 8.18 -11.69
C THR A 106 12.48 7.94 -11.42
N LEU A 107 11.67 8.98 -11.58
CA LEU A 107 10.22 8.89 -11.55
C LEU A 107 9.68 9.12 -12.97
N VAL A 108 8.61 8.41 -13.32
CA VAL A 108 7.91 8.63 -14.58
C VAL A 108 6.50 9.10 -14.29
N ASN A 109 6.15 10.30 -14.74
CA ASN A 109 4.83 10.87 -14.50
C ASN A 109 3.75 10.25 -15.40
N ALA A 110 2.49 10.65 -15.20
CA ALA A 110 1.34 10.14 -15.97
C ALA A 110 1.41 10.45 -17.48
N GLU A 111 2.23 11.43 -17.89
CA GLU A 111 2.48 11.74 -19.30
C GLU A 111 3.59 10.85 -19.93
N GLY A 112 4.24 10.00 -19.13
CA GLY A 112 5.36 9.17 -19.58
C GLY A 112 6.71 9.90 -19.60
N ARG A 113 6.82 11.06 -18.92
CA ARG A 113 8.07 11.82 -18.84
C ARG A 113 8.97 11.22 -17.75
N TRP A 114 10.16 10.83 -18.14
CA TRP A 114 11.21 10.34 -17.26
C TRP A 114 11.94 11.51 -16.59
N GLN A 115 11.97 11.52 -15.26
CA GLN A 115 12.52 12.58 -14.45
C GLN A 115 13.50 11.99 -13.44
N ALA A 116 14.79 12.07 -13.79
CA ALA A 116 15.86 11.64 -12.89
C ALA A 116 16.06 12.68 -11.78
N PHE A 117 16.42 12.21 -10.60
CA PHE A 117 16.76 13.04 -9.45
C PHE A 117 17.98 12.48 -8.72
N ALA A 118 18.71 13.36 -8.04
CA ALA A 118 19.82 12.99 -7.16
C ALA A 118 19.36 13.04 -5.69
N GLY A 119 19.98 12.21 -4.85
CA GLY A 119 19.81 12.32 -3.40
C GLY A 119 20.36 13.67 -2.92
N VAL A 120 19.64 14.31 -1.99
CA VAL A 120 20.04 15.57 -1.35
C VAL A 120 20.64 15.35 0.05
N GLY A 121 20.40 14.18 0.63
CA GLY A 121 20.93 13.72 1.91
C GLY A 121 21.85 12.52 1.76
N TYR A 122 22.46 12.14 2.88
CA TYR A 122 23.22 10.89 2.97
C TYR A 122 22.44 9.87 3.79
N PRO A 123 22.44 8.58 3.38
CA PRO A 123 21.82 7.51 4.18
C PRO A 123 22.37 7.48 5.60
N GLN A 124 21.49 7.30 6.56
CA GLN A 124 21.87 7.25 7.98
C GLN A 124 22.37 5.87 8.37
N GLY A 125 23.40 5.82 9.21
CA GLY A 125 23.95 4.58 9.75
C GLY A 125 24.35 3.57 8.66
N ASP A 126 23.81 2.38 8.76
CA ASP A 126 24.06 1.29 7.79
C ASP A 126 23.11 1.28 6.59
N ALA A 127 22.17 2.23 6.51
CA ALA A 127 21.26 2.31 5.38
C ALA A 127 22.01 2.49 4.05
N ARG A 128 21.50 1.86 3.01
CA ARG A 128 22.05 1.94 1.65
C ARG A 128 20.91 2.16 0.64
N PRO A 129 21.15 2.83 -0.50
CA PRO A 129 20.17 2.86 -1.58
C PRO A 129 19.69 1.45 -1.95
N ALA A 130 18.36 1.27 -2.03
CA ALA A 130 17.76 -0.05 -2.24
C ALA A 130 18.30 -0.76 -3.49
N TRP A 131 18.55 -0.02 -4.58
CA TRP A 131 19.11 -0.59 -5.82
C TRP A 131 20.48 -1.27 -5.61
N ARG A 132 21.32 -0.77 -4.67
CA ARG A 132 22.61 -1.39 -4.33
C ARG A 132 22.43 -2.71 -3.60
N LEU A 133 21.45 -2.79 -2.68
CA LEU A 133 21.12 -4.03 -1.98
C LEU A 133 20.57 -5.06 -2.95
N LEU A 134 19.64 -4.67 -3.82
CA LEU A 134 19.09 -5.54 -4.87
C LEU A 134 20.17 -6.03 -5.83
N ARG A 135 21.12 -5.16 -6.21
CA ARG A 135 22.28 -5.55 -7.02
C ARG A 135 23.11 -6.64 -6.32
N VAL A 136 23.45 -6.43 -5.05
CA VAL A 136 24.22 -7.40 -4.27
C VAL A 136 23.44 -8.71 -4.12
N LEU A 137 22.15 -8.64 -3.85
CA LEU A 137 21.28 -9.80 -3.75
C LEU A 137 21.25 -10.59 -5.06
N GLY A 138 21.11 -9.91 -6.21
CA GLY A 138 21.16 -10.54 -7.53
C GLY A 138 22.48 -11.28 -7.77
N ASN A 139 23.62 -10.66 -7.39
CA ASN A 139 24.94 -11.31 -7.49
C ASN A 139 25.09 -12.51 -6.55
N VAL A 140 24.57 -12.43 -5.32
CA VAL A 140 24.60 -13.55 -4.36
C VAL A 140 23.74 -14.73 -4.84
N LEU A 141 22.68 -14.45 -5.58
CA LEU A 141 21.79 -15.44 -6.18
C LEU A 141 22.27 -15.91 -7.58
N ASP A 142 23.47 -15.51 -8.01
CA ASP A 142 24.05 -15.83 -9.32
C ASP A 142 23.14 -15.44 -10.51
N LEU A 143 22.39 -14.33 -10.37
CA LEU A 143 21.54 -13.81 -11.43
C LEU A 143 22.38 -12.95 -12.41
N GLU A 144 22.14 -13.11 -13.71
CA GLU A 144 22.78 -12.29 -14.73
C GLU A 144 22.22 -10.85 -14.74
N GLY A 145 23.06 -9.88 -15.16
CA GLY A 145 22.63 -8.48 -15.36
C GLY A 145 22.74 -7.58 -14.13
N PHE A 146 23.21 -8.06 -12.96
CA PHE A 146 23.30 -7.29 -11.73
C PHE A 146 24.66 -6.62 -11.49
N ASN A 147 25.32 -6.08 -12.53
CA ASN A 147 26.67 -5.50 -12.44
C ASN A 147 26.71 -3.97 -12.47
N TYR A 148 25.56 -3.31 -12.22
CA TYR A 148 25.45 -1.85 -12.24
C TYR A 148 26.39 -1.18 -11.24
N GLN A 149 27.04 -0.10 -11.68
CA GLN A 149 27.89 0.76 -10.85
C GLN A 149 27.19 2.06 -10.44
N ALA A 150 26.26 2.53 -11.26
CA ALA A 150 25.53 3.78 -11.07
C ALA A 150 24.04 3.63 -11.41
N PRO A 151 23.14 4.42 -10.78
CA PRO A 151 21.72 4.42 -11.10
C PRO A 151 21.41 4.84 -12.54
N ASP A 152 22.28 5.63 -13.16
CA ASP A 152 22.13 6.06 -14.57
C ASP A 152 22.23 4.88 -15.55
N GLU A 153 22.99 3.85 -15.22
CA GLU A 153 23.07 2.63 -16.04
C GLU A 153 21.73 1.91 -16.06
N ILE A 154 21.07 1.81 -14.90
CA ILE A 154 19.74 1.21 -14.77
C ILE A 154 18.70 2.08 -15.53
N HIS A 155 18.78 3.39 -15.37
CA HIS A 155 17.91 4.33 -16.07
C HIS A 155 17.98 4.15 -17.60
N HIS A 156 19.19 4.17 -18.16
CA HIS A 156 19.38 4.02 -19.61
C HIS A 156 18.97 2.63 -20.13
N GLU A 157 19.19 1.60 -19.34
CA GLU A 157 18.73 0.24 -19.71
C GLU A 157 17.21 0.17 -19.76
N LEU A 158 16.52 0.67 -18.72
CA LEU A 158 15.06 0.69 -18.69
C LEU A 158 14.46 1.54 -19.82
N GLN A 159 15.05 2.69 -20.13
CA GLN A 159 14.61 3.50 -21.29
C GLN A 159 14.70 2.69 -22.59
N ARG A 160 15.83 2.04 -22.83
CA ARG A 160 16.05 1.23 -24.03
C ARG A 160 15.08 0.04 -24.10
N LEU A 161 14.85 -0.67 -22.98
CA LEU A 161 13.93 -1.80 -22.92
C LEU A 161 12.46 -1.38 -23.13
N SER A 162 12.11 -0.18 -22.70
CA SER A 162 10.75 0.36 -22.82
C SER A 162 10.49 1.08 -24.15
N GLU A 163 11.49 1.25 -25.01
CA GLU A 163 11.30 1.85 -26.33
C GLU A 163 10.30 1.04 -27.18
N GLY A 164 9.26 1.72 -27.66
CA GLY A 164 8.20 1.10 -28.45
C GLY A 164 7.17 0.27 -27.67
N THR A 165 7.36 0.11 -26.36
CA THR A 165 6.35 -0.51 -25.51
C THR A 165 5.33 0.56 -25.12
N GLY A 166 4.23 0.67 -25.83
CA GLY A 166 3.13 1.53 -25.42
C GLY A 166 2.64 1.15 -24.02
N VAL A 167 2.19 2.15 -23.25
CA VAL A 167 1.42 1.88 -22.04
C VAL A 167 0.09 1.26 -22.48
N ALA A 168 0.05 -0.07 -22.61
CA ALA A 168 -1.19 -0.76 -22.86
C ALA A 168 -2.12 -0.47 -21.69
N ARG A 169 -3.22 0.19 -21.93
CA ARG A 169 -4.25 0.43 -20.91
C ARG A 169 -4.89 -0.92 -20.57
N PRO A 170 -4.81 -1.41 -19.32
CA PRO A 170 -5.59 -2.58 -18.97
C PRO A 170 -7.06 -2.20 -19.04
N SER A 171 -7.77 -2.80 -19.96
CA SER A 171 -9.22 -2.70 -20.05
C SER A 171 -9.85 -3.79 -19.19
N ALA A 172 -9.66 -3.72 -17.89
CA ALA A 172 -10.39 -4.60 -17.00
C ALA A 172 -11.78 -4.00 -16.75
N PRO A 173 -12.86 -4.74 -16.92
CA PRO A 173 -14.17 -4.27 -16.52
C PRO A 173 -14.17 -4.08 -15.00
N ILE A 174 -14.51 -2.89 -14.55
CA ILE A 174 -14.74 -2.63 -13.13
C ILE A 174 -16.02 -3.37 -12.76
N ALA A 175 -15.90 -4.47 -12.04
CA ALA A 175 -17.05 -5.15 -11.47
C ALA A 175 -17.60 -4.27 -10.34
N ALA A 176 -18.77 -3.68 -10.53
CA ALA A 176 -19.48 -2.98 -9.47
C ALA A 176 -19.90 -4.03 -8.43
N GLN A 177 -19.32 -3.97 -7.23
CA GLN A 177 -19.81 -4.72 -6.09
C GLN A 177 -20.97 -3.95 -5.48
N THR A 178 -22.16 -4.54 -5.49
CA THR A 178 -23.31 -3.99 -4.78
C THR A 178 -23.36 -4.63 -3.40
N PRO A 179 -23.20 -3.88 -2.31
CA PRO A 179 -23.30 -4.43 -0.95
C PRO A 179 -24.69 -5.02 -0.70
N ALA A 180 -24.79 -6.01 0.20
CA ALA A 180 -26.07 -6.52 0.62
C ALA A 180 -26.88 -5.42 1.34
N PRO A 181 -28.21 -5.34 1.13
CA PRO A 181 -29.03 -4.23 1.64
C PRO A 181 -29.09 -4.09 3.16
N SER A 182 -28.64 -5.09 3.90
CA SER A 182 -28.64 -5.14 5.37
C SER A 182 -27.31 -4.76 6.02
N GLU A 183 -26.25 -4.53 5.23
CA GLU A 183 -24.91 -4.30 5.72
C GLU A 183 -24.49 -2.86 5.50
N LEU A 184 -23.73 -2.32 6.44
CA LEU A 184 -23.03 -1.07 6.22
C LEU A 184 -21.91 -1.26 5.22
N THR A 185 -21.66 -0.24 4.41
CA THR A 185 -20.54 -0.21 3.48
C THR A 185 -19.44 0.66 4.04
N ARG A 186 -18.24 0.11 4.23
CA ARG A 186 -17.08 0.93 4.48
C ARG A 186 -16.79 1.77 3.25
N ILE A 187 -16.58 3.05 3.46
CA ILE A 187 -15.96 3.98 2.51
C ILE A 187 -14.67 4.41 3.18
N GLY A 188 -13.53 4.14 2.57
CA GLY A 188 -12.22 4.48 3.11
C GLY A 188 -11.31 5.05 2.04
N TYR A 189 -10.37 5.84 2.48
CA TYR A 189 -9.26 6.36 1.68
C TYR A 189 -8.02 6.42 2.57
N PRO A 190 -6.81 6.21 2.05
CA PRO A 190 -5.59 6.43 2.84
C PRO A 190 -5.57 7.86 3.36
N ALA A 191 -5.38 8.03 4.66
CA ALA A 191 -5.24 9.36 5.24
C ALA A 191 -4.06 10.10 4.59
N MET A 192 -4.13 11.43 4.46
CA MET A 192 -3.12 12.24 3.78
C MET A 192 -1.70 11.93 4.27
N PHE A 193 -1.51 11.77 5.57
CA PHE A 193 -0.23 11.43 6.18
C PHE A 193 -0.12 9.96 6.57
N GLY A 194 -0.99 9.11 6.03
CA GLY A 194 -0.96 7.66 6.17
C GLY A 194 -0.62 6.91 4.87
N VAL A 195 -0.34 7.64 3.78
CA VAL A 195 -0.19 7.06 2.43
C VAL A 195 1.10 6.27 2.22
N ASP A 196 2.14 6.57 2.98
CA ASP A 196 3.45 5.91 2.89
C ASP A 196 4.22 5.95 4.21
N PRO A 197 5.26 5.13 4.39
CA PRO A 197 6.06 5.12 5.60
C PRO A 197 6.72 6.46 5.93
N LEU A 198 7.16 7.23 4.92
CA LEU A 198 7.81 8.52 5.15
C LEU A 198 6.88 9.52 5.86
N THR A 199 5.63 9.59 5.43
CA THR A 199 4.63 10.48 6.04
C THR A 199 4.16 9.93 7.37
N ARG A 200 3.95 8.61 7.51
CA ARG A 200 3.54 7.96 8.77
C ARG A 200 4.55 8.18 9.90
N HIS A 201 5.83 8.10 9.61
CA HIS A 201 6.90 8.28 10.58
C HIS A 201 7.36 9.73 10.78
N ALA A 202 6.77 10.69 10.05
CA ALA A 202 7.05 12.11 10.25
C ALA A 202 6.25 12.68 11.43
N ALA A 203 6.81 12.64 12.62
CA ALA A 203 6.14 13.06 13.86
C ALA A 203 5.53 14.47 13.80
N SER A 204 6.16 15.40 13.08
CA SER A 204 5.63 16.76 12.88
C SER A 204 4.36 16.77 12.03
N LEU A 205 4.23 15.89 11.04
CA LEU A 205 3.02 15.76 10.22
C LEU A 205 1.89 15.12 11.03
N GLN A 206 2.21 14.13 11.85
CA GLN A 206 1.25 13.42 12.71
C GLN A 206 0.67 14.30 13.83
N GLN A 207 1.25 15.47 14.09
CA GLN A 207 0.75 16.45 15.08
C GLN A 207 -0.12 17.54 14.46
N THR A 208 -0.40 17.50 13.16
CA THR A 208 -1.24 18.49 12.47
C THR A 208 -2.70 18.08 12.49
N ASP A 209 -3.61 19.05 12.29
CA ASP A 209 -5.04 18.81 12.16
C ASP A 209 -5.42 17.92 10.96
N HIS A 210 -4.50 17.71 10.03
CA HIS A 210 -4.67 16.83 8.88
C HIS A 210 -4.30 15.37 9.16
N ALA A 211 -3.71 15.07 10.31
CA ALA A 211 -3.52 13.71 10.77
C ALA A 211 -4.87 13.17 11.25
N ALA A 212 -5.50 12.35 10.45
CA ALA A 212 -6.82 11.80 10.78
C ALA A 212 -6.67 10.67 11.80
N PRO A 213 -7.24 10.80 13.02
CA PRO A 213 -7.36 9.66 13.91
C PRO A 213 -8.31 8.63 13.31
N ALA A 214 -8.08 7.35 13.63
CA ALA A 214 -9.01 6.31 13.23
C ALA A 214 -10.33 6.47 13.98
N ARG A 215 -11.38 6.86 13.25
CA ARG A 215 -12.76 6.96 13.74
C ARG A 215 -13.70 6.26 12.78
N ALA A 216 -14.81 5.73 13.30
CA ALA A 216 -15.93 5.27 12.51
C ALA A 216 -16.90 6.45 12.32
N VAL A 217 -16.80 7.14 11.19
CA VAL A 217 -17.70 8.28 10.90
C VAL A 217 -18.93 7.75 10.19
N MET A 218 -20.11 8.00 10.74
CA MET A 218 -21.36 7.48 10.19
C MET A 218 -22.49 8.52 10.18
N ASN A 219 -23.48 8.25 9.36
CA ASN A 219 -24.67 9.10 9.28
C ASN A 219 -25.47 9.05 10.59
N PRO A 220 -26.12 10.17 11.02
CA PRO A 220 -26.98 10.17 12.22
C PRO A 220 -28.07 9.09 12.21
N VAL A 221 -28.60 8.73 11.04
CA VAL A 221 -29.60 7.65 10.91
C VAL A 221 -29.03 6.30 11.30
N ASP A 222 -27.80 5.98 10.85
CA ASP A 222 -27.13 4.73 11.15
C ASP A 222 -26.65 4.70 12.61
N ALA A 223 -26.12 5.81 13.13
CA ALA A 223 -25.77 5.94 14.54
C ALA A 223 -26.99 5.70 15.46
N GLY A 224 -28.14 6.32 15.13
CA GLY A 224 -29.38 6.09 15.87
C GLY A 224 -29.88 4.66 15.79
N ARG A 225 -29.73 3.98 14.65
CA ARG A 225 -30.10 2.56 14.49
C ARG A 225 -29.21 1.64 15.33
N LEU A 226 -27.95 1.98 15.45
CA LEU A 226 -26.97 1.23 16.28
C LEU A 226 -27.04 1.61 17.76
N GLY A 227 -27.77 2.67 18.12
CA GLY A 227 -27.84 3.17 19.50
C GLY A 227 -26.56 3.82 19.99
N VAL A 228 -25.76 4.40 19.10
CA VAL A 228 -24.48 5.05 19.42
C VAL A 228 -24.52 6.55 19.12
N SER A 229 -23.70 7.27 19.85
CA SER A 229 -23.54 8.74 19.78
C SER A 229 -22.10 9.13 19.50
N GLU A 230 -21.85 10.44 19.36
CA GLU A 230 -20.50 11.00 19.24
C GLU A 230 -19.60 10.52 20.37
N ASP A 231 -18.38 10.11 20.04
CA ASP A 231 -17.34 9.58 20.92
C ASP A 231 -17.64 8.22 21.60
N ASP A 232 -18.81 7.63 21.38
CA ASP A 232 -19.04 6.24 21.79
C ASP A 232 -18.07 5.32 21.03
N ALA A 233 -17.83 4.12 21.57
CA ALA A 233 -17.00 3.13 20.93
C ALA A 233 -17.85 2.11 20.14
N VAL A 234 -17.34 1.69 19.02
CA VAL A 234 -17.90 0.58 18.22
C VAL A 234 -16.82 -0.45 17.90
N HIS A 235 -17.25 -1.70 17.79
CA HIS A 235 -16.45 -2.75 17.18
C HIS A 235 -16.80 -2.84 15.69
N VAL A 236 -15.79 -2.68 14.85
CA VAL A 236 -15.91 -2.87 13.41
C VAL A 236 -15.22 -4.15 12.99
N ARG A 237 -15.86 -4.94 12.13
CA ARG A 237 -15.32 -6.21 11.61
C ARG A 237 -15.36 -6.22 10.09
N GLN A 238 -14.25 -6.55 9.48
CA GLN A 238 -14.15 -6.66 8.03
C GLN A 238 -13.04 -7.65 7.66
N SER A 239 -13.29 -8.55 6.71
CA SER A 239 -12.31 -9.53 6.19
C SER A 239 -11.63 -10.38 7.27
N GLY A 240 -12.29 -10.62 8.40
CA GLY A 240 -11.73 -11.37 9.53
C GLY A 240 -10.99 -10.51 10.57
N ALA A 241 -10.69 -9.27 10.26
CA ALA A 241 -10.11 -8.32 11.23
C ALA A 241 -11.20 -7.63 12.05
N ALA A 242 -10.91 -7.36 13.31
CA ALA A 242 -11.77 -6.60 14.22
C ALA A 242 -10.99 -5.42 14.82
N ARG A 243 -11.62 -4.26 14.89
CA ARG A 243 -11.03 -3.06 15.53
C ARG A 243 -12.07 -2.34 16.37
N ARG A 244 -11.64 -1.76 17.48
CA ARG A 244 -12.45 -0.89 18.31
C ARG A 244 -12.13 0.57 17.97
N LEU A 245 -13.14 1.32 17.52
CA LEU A 245 -12.98 2.70 17.06
C LEU A 245 -13.95 3.63 17.77
N PRO A 246 -13.58 4.89 18.04
CA PRO A 246 -14.53 5.91 18.46
C PRO A 246 -15.43 6.29 17.29
N VAL A 247 -16.67 6.58 17.59
CA VAL A 247 -17.69 7.07 16.64
C VAL A 247 -17.52 8.57 16.40
N ALA A 248 -17.73 8.98 15.18
CA ALA A 248 -18.10 10.35 14.85
C ALA A 248 -19.39 10.37 14.03
N VAL A 249 -20.25 11.33 14.29
CA VAL A 249 -21.55 11.45 13.62
C VAL A 249 -21.51 12.61 12.64
N SER A 250 -21.83 12.36 11.36
CA SER A 250 -21.76 13.37 10.31
C SER A 250 -22.75 13.13 9.18
N ASP A 251 -23.51 14.16 8.82
CA ASP A 251 -24.39 14.18 7.65
C ASP A 251 -23.60 14.10 6.31
N ALA A 252 -22.30 14.36 6.33
CA ALA A 252 -21.46 14.24 5.13
C ALA A 252 -21.26 12.79 4.68
N VAL A 253 -21.50 11.81 5.56
CA VAL A 253 -21.43 10.39 5.23
C VAL A 253 -22.84 9.92 4.83
N PRO A 254 -23.04 9.31 3.65
CA PRO A 254 -24.33 8.78 3.23
C PRO A 254 -24.86 7.71 4.18
N ALA A 255 -26.18 7.68 4.42
CA ALA A 255 -26.81 6.60 5.17
C ALA A 255 -26.52 5.23 4.53
N GLY A 256 -26.31 4.21 5.36
CA GLY A 256 -25.87 2.89 4.93
C GLY A 256 -24.35 2.78 4.72
N SER A 257 -23.59 3.84 5.05
CA SER A 257 -22.16 3.87 4.90
C SER A 257 -21.45 4.28 6.19
N VAL A 258 -20.22 3.81 6.35
CA VAL A 258 -19.32 4.26 7.41
C VAL A 258 -17.97 4.62 6.80
N TRP A 259 -17.48 5.82 7.07
CA TRP A 259 -16.17 6.25 6.63
C TRP A 259 -15.14 5.91 7.70
N ILE A 260 -14.10 5.16 7.31
CA ILE A 260 -12.97 4.80 8.17
C ILE A 260 -11.70 4.98 7.36
N PRO A 261 -10.78 5.89 7.76
CA PRO A 261 -9.52 6.09 7.05
C PRO A 261 -8.67 4.81 7.06
N ALA A 262 -7.80 4.67 6.08
CA ALA A 262 -6.80 3.61 6.02
C ALA A 262 -5.40 4.16 6.25
N GLY A 263 -4.45 3.27 6.55
CA GLY A 263 -3.04 3.63 6.73
C GLY A 263 -2.74 4.35 8.04
N VAL A 264 -3.66 4.38 9.00
CA VAL A 264 -3.48 5.01 10.30
C VAL A 264 -3.63 4.01 11.43
N GLU A 265 -3.01 4.31 12.56
CA GLU A 265 -3.16 3.51 13.78
C GLU A 265 -4.64 3.37 14.17
N GLY A 266 -5.04 2.19 14.57
CA GLY A 266 -6.43 1.86 14.92
C GLY A 266 -7.26 1.34 13.74
N SER A 267 -6.99 1.71 12.49
CA SER A 267 -7.64 1.14 11.31
C SER A 267 -6.72 0.23 10.48
N ALA A 268 -5.46 0.13 10.85
CA ALA A 268 -4.50 -0.75 10.22
C ALA A 268 -5.01 -2.21 10.20
N GLY A 269 -4.87 -2.88 9.07
CA GLY A 269 -5.30 -4.28 8.90
C GLY A 269 -6.81 -4.49 8.82
N LEU A 270 -7.65 -3.47 8.81
CA LEU A 270 -9.01 -3.62 8.28
C LEU A 270 -8.92 -3.89 6.78
N GLY A 271 -9.77 -4.79 6.26
CA GLY A 271 -9.76 -5.18 4.87
C GLY A 271 -10.07 -4.06 3.88
N ALA A 272 -10.80 -4.37 2.81
CA ALA A 272 -11.07 -3.48 1.69
C ALA A 272 -11.44 -2.05 2.09
N LEU A 273 -10.85 -1.06 1.40
CA LEU A 273 -11.21 0.35 1.56
C LEU A 273 -12.68 0.63 1.25
N MET A 274 -13.27 -0.18 0.39
CA MET A 274 -14.70 -0.14 0.06
C MET A 274 -15.25 -1.56 0.10
N GLY A 275 -16.36 -1.75 0.81
CA GLY A 275 -17.01 -3.07 0.90
C GLY A 275 -17.84 -3.22 2.17
N ALA A 276 -18.50 -4.36 2.28
CA ALA A 276 -19.31 -4.69 3.44
C ALA A 276 -18.49 -4.65 4.74
N ILE A 277 -19.07 -4.08 5.80
CA ILE A 277 -18.48 -3.99 7.13
C ILE A 277 -19.56 -4.20 8.19
N GLU A 278 -19.26 -4.97 9.19
CA GLU A 278 -20.09 -5.11 10.39
C GLU A 278 -19.68 -4.04 11.41
N VAL A 279 -20.66 -3.36 11.97
CA VAL A 279 -20.45 -2.37 13.05
C VAL A 279 -21.40 -2.69 14.21
N VAL A 280 -20.83 -2.86 15.38
CA VAL A 280 -21.59 -3.22 16.60
C VAL A 280 -21.20 -2.24 17.72
N ALA A 281 -22.18 -1.76 18.48
CA ALA A 281 -21.94 -0.92 19.65
C ALA A 281 -21.08 -1.64 20.68
N ASP A 282 -20.18 -0.93 21.35
CA ASP A 282 -19.38 -1.47 22.44
C ASP A 282 -20.30 -1.91 23.60
N GLY A 283 -20.19 -3.15 24.06
CA GLY A 283 -21.07 -3.72 25.10
C GLY A 283 -22.36 -4.38 24.59
N ALA A 284 -22.66 -4.36 23.29
CA ALA A 284 -23.66 -5.24 22.70
C ALA A 284 -23.04 -6.65 22.57
N GLU A 285 -23.64 -7.65 23.19
CA GLU A 285 -23.25 -9.06 23.01
C GLU A 285 -23.42 -9.45 21.54
N ALA A 286 -22.37 -10.03 20.96
CA ALA A 286 -22.32 -10.49 19.57
C ALA A 286 -22.94 -11.88 19.43
#